data_b38d54cd1bafcb6f3aaa3b508125adc5
#
_entry.id   b38d54cd1bafcb6f3aaa3b508125adc5
#
_cell.length_a   1.000
_cell.length_b   1.000
_cell.length_c   1.000
_cell.angle_alpha   90.00
_cell.angle_beta   90.00
_cell.angle_gamma   90.00
#
_symmetry.space_group_name_H-M   'P 1'
#
loop_
_entity.id
_entity.type
_entity.pdbx_description
1 polymer ?
#
loop_
_entity_poly.entity_id
_entity_poly.type
_entity_poly.pdbx_seq_one_letter_code
_entity_poly.pdbx_strand_id
1 'polypeptide(L)'
;MKYVRRFMWFWASRLLIVTLVVSIVVCAFYMCMNSANIYIVLTDGLEARVRTILTASGAETLGDYFHADFLNQDTALQGAFNGTSVFGAYNITDFDYVLSVEKLWAWPWDDVATCTVTERVPSITGKVLSSRKGEVDEQIPAWQGGRYEITLKRSGGKWKIVGMKQTGIYIEPDPTPEPTPTPKPEENLEAMP
;
A
#
# COMPACT_ATOMS: atom_id res chain seq x y z
N MET A 1 51.11 -23.63 -32.87
CA MET A 1 50.07 -22.58 -32.89
C MET A 1 48.60 -23.08 -32.81
N LYS A 2 48.20 -24.23 -33.39
CA LYS A 2 46.80 -24.73 -33.36
C LYS A 2 46.32 -25.09 -31.95
N TYR A 3 47.14 -25.62 -31.07
CA TYR A 3 46.78 -26.02 -29.69
C TYR A 3 46.54 -24.81 -28.78
N VAL A 4 47.34 -23.76 -28.90
CA VAL A 4 47.19 -22.51 -28.11
C VAL A 4 45.87 -21.82 -28.46
N ARG A 5 45.52 -21.79 -29.76
CA ARG A 5 44.25 -21.19 -30.21
C ARG A 5 43.04 -21.96 -29.70
N ARG A 6 43.09 -23.31 -29.65
CA ARG A 6 42.00 -24.14 -29.09
C ARG A 6 41.86 -23.93 -27.58
N PHE A 7 42.99 -23.86 -26.87
CA PHE A 7 43.03 -23.61 -25.42
C PHE A 7 42.47 -22.23 -25.08
N MET A 8 42.91 -21.21 -25.77
CA MET A 8 42.36 -19.85 -25.57
C MET A 8 40.86 -19.78 -25.87
N TRP A 9 40.40 -20.43 -26.92
CA TRP A 9 38.97 -20.45 -27.27
C TRP A 9 38.11 -21.18 -26.22
N PHE A 10 38.63 -22.26 -25.67
CA PHE A 10 37.99 -23.01 -24.59
C PHE A 10 37.83 -22.16 -23.32
N TRP A 11 38.87 -21.46 -22.90
CA TRP A 11 38.82 -20.59 -21.73
C TRP A 11 37.97 -19.34 -21.97
N ALA A 12 38.05 -18.73 -23.14
CA ALA A 12 37.25 -17.58 -23.51
C ALA A 12 35.76 -17.91 -23.50
N SER A 13 35.32 -19.05 -24.02
CA SER A 13 33.92 -19.46 -24.01
C SER A 13 33.39 -19.72 -22.59
N ARG A 14 34.21 -20.32 -21.72
CA ARG A 14 33.81 -20.53 -20.31
C ARG A 14 33.73 -19.22 -19.53
N LEU A 15 34.69 -18.33 -19.72
CA LEU A 15 34.70 -17.02 -19.10
C LEU A 15 33.47 -16.21 -19.55
N LEU A 16 33.12 -16.26 -20.83
CA LEU A 16 31.91 -15.59 -21.34
C LEU A 16 30.64 -16.12 -20.70
N ILE A 17 30.51 -17.45 -20.55
CA ILE A 17 29.33 -18.05 -19.88
C ILE A 17 29.27 -17.61 -18.42
N VAL A 18 30.38 -17.62 -17.68
CA VAL A 18 30.41 -17.19 -16.28
C VAL A 18 30.05 -15.71 -16.16
N THR A 19 30.63 -14.86 -17.03
CA THR A 19 30.27 -13.43 -17.04
C THR A 19 28.80 -13.20 -17.33
N LEU A 20 28.22 -13.95 -18.29
CA LEU A 20 26.80 -13.87 -18.61
C LEU A 20 25.93 -14.25 -17.40
N VAL A 21 26.24 -15.37 -16.74
CA VAL A 21 25.51 -15.82 -15.55
C VAL A 21 25.58 -14.79 -14.42
N VAL A 22 26.78 -14.29 -14.14
CA VAL A 22 27.00 -13.24 -13.12
C VAL A 22 26.19 -11.98 -13.46
N SER A 23 26.20 -11.55 -14.72
CA SER A 23 25.42 -10.38 -15.16
C SER A 23 23.93 -10.57 -14.97
N ILE A 24 23.38 -11.76 -15.25
CA ILE A 24 21.96 -12.07 -15.01
C ILE A 24 21.65 -12.02 -13.51
N VAL A 25 22.48 -12.60 -12.66
CA VAL A 25 22.30 -12.60 -11.21
C VAL A 25 22.31 -11.16 -10.65
N VAL A 26 23.29 -10.37 -11.09
CA VAL A 26 23.38 -8.94 -10.69
C VAL A 26 22.15 -8.18 -11.13
N CYS A 27 21.70 -8.35 -12.38
CA CYS A 27 20.50 -7.70 -12.89
C CYS A 27 19.25 -8.10 -12.06
N ALA A 28 19.08 -9.38 -11.78
CA ALA A 28 17.97 -9.88 -10.95
C ALA A 28 18.01 -9.29 -9.53
N PHE A 29 19.21 -9.22 -8.92
CA PHE A 29 19.38 -8.60 -7.60
C PHE A 29 18.94 -7.12 -7.60
N TYR A 30 19.38 -6.33 -8.59
CA TYR A 30 18.97 -4.93 -8.68
C TYR A 30 17.46 -4.77 -8.95
N MET A 31 16.85 -5.66 -9.73
CA MET A 31 15.38 -5.67 -9.92
C MET A 31 14.66 -5.92 -8.60
N CYS A 32 15.08 -6.93 -7.83
CA CYS A 32 14.48 -7.21 -6.53
C CYS A 32 14.60 -6.02 -5.57
N MET A 33 15.79 -5.43 -5.46
CA MET A 33 16.03 -4.27 -4.60
C MET A 33 15.20 -3.06 -5.01
N ASN A 34 15.09 -2.80 -6.31
CA ASN A 34 14.28 -1.70 -6.83
C ASN A 34 12.80 -1.89 -6.53
N SER A 35 12.28 -3.08 -6.77
CA SER A 35 10.87 -3.43 -6.47
C SER A 35 10.57 -3.37 -4.98
N ALA A 36 11.48 -3.85 -4.12
CA ALA A 36 11.34 -3.76 -2.67
C ALA A 36 11.26 -2.30 -2.18
N ASN A 37 12.14 -1.42 -2.71
CA ASN A 37 12.12 -0.01 -2.35
C ASN A 37 10.81 0.67 -2.77
N ILE A 38 10.29 0.36 -3.96
CA ILE A 38 8.99 0.88 -4.42
C ILE A 38 7.87 0.36 -3.53
N TYR A 39 7.89 -0.93 -3.17
CA TYR A 39 6.89 -1.53 -2.30
C TYR A 39 6.83 -0.87 -0.93
N ILE A 40 7.98 -0.57 -0.31
CA ILE A 40 8.07 0.16 0.96
C ILE A 40 7.47 1.56 0.81
N VAL A 41 7.83 2.30 -0.23
CA VAL A 41 7.28 3.64 -0.48
C VAL A 41 5.77 3.61 -0.65
N LEU A 42 5.23 2.58 -1.30
CA LEU A 42 3.78 2.41 -1.47
C LEU A 42 3.09 2.10 -0.13
N THR A 43 3.58 1.11 0.60
CA THR A 43 2.94 0.67 1.86
C THR A 43 3.00 1.76 2.91
N ASP A 44 4.20 2.24 3.21
CA ASP A 44 4.40 3.20 4.29
C ASP A 44 3.86 4.59 3.91
N GLY A 45 4.04 4.98 2.64
CA GLY A 45 3.57 6.28 2.15
C GLY A 45 2.05 6.39 2.12
N LEU A 46 1.35 5.40 1.55
CA LEU A 46 -0.11 5.44 1.48
C LEU A 46 -0.75 5.29 2.88
N GLU A 47 -0.19 4.44 3.76
CA GLU A 47 -0.63 4.38 5.15
C GLU A 47 -0.44 5.71 5.88
N ALA A 48 0.72 6.35 5.73
CA ALA A 48 0.98 7.67 6.32
C ALA A 48 0.00 8.72 5.80
N ARG A 49 -0.35 8.66 4.51
CA ARG A 49 -1.36 9.54 3.91
C ARG A 49 -2.74 9.34 4.54
N VAL A 50 -3.22 8.09 4.64
CA VAL A 50 -4.50 7.76 5.28
C VAL A 50 -4.49 8.21 6.74
N ARG A 51 -3.43 7.90 7.48
CA ARG A 51 -3.25 8.34 8.87
C ARG A 51 -3.37 9.85 9.01
N THR A 52 -2.70 10.61 8.14
CA THR A 52 -2.78 12.08 8.16
C THR A 52 -4.18 12.59 7.86
N ILE A 53 -4.90 11.99 6.90
CA ILE A 53 -6.28 12.38 6.58
C ILE A 53 -7.23 12.08 7.75
N LEU A 54 -7.06 10.95 8.42
CA LEU A 54 -7.91 10.53 9.53
C LEU A 54 -7.64 11.32 10.83
N THR A 55 -6.38 11.62 11.13
CA THR A 55 -5.97 12.17 12.43
C THR A 55 -5.47 13.61 12.37
N ALA A 56 -5.33 14.20 11.17
CA ALA A 56 -4.69 15.50 10.91
C ALA A 56 -3.25 15.60 11.51
N SER A 57 -2.57 14.48 11.68
CA SER A 57 -1.22 14.39 12.27
C SER A 57 -0.27 13.57 11.37
N GLY A 58 1.05 13.73 11.55
CA GLY A 58 2.06 12.97 10.79
C GLY A 58 2.39 13.54 9.41
N ALA A 59 1.98 14.78 9.14
CA ALA A 59 2.25 15.45 7.86
C ALA A 59 3.74 15.59 7.53
N GLU A 60 4.57 15.68 8.55
CA GLU A 60 6.03 15.84 8.43
C GLU A 60 6.71 14.65 7.73
N THR A 61 6.14 13.46 7.84
CA THR A 61 6.71 12.25 7.22
C THR A 61 6.31 12.08 5.75
N LEU A 62 5.23 12.74 5.31
CA LEU A 62 4.73 12.60 3.94
C LEU A 62 5.75 13.00 2.87
N GLY A 63 6.60 13.98 3.16
CA GLY A 63 7.66 14.43 2.27
C GLY A 63 8.72 13.38 1.96
N ASP A 64 8.83 12.31 2.76
CA ASP A 64 9.73 11.19 2.47
C ASP A 64 9.21 10.29 1.36
N TYR A 65 7.89 10.16 1.24
CA TYR A 65 7.22 9.24 0.32
C TYR A 65 6.59 9.92 -0.89
N PHE A 66 6.18 11.19 -0.75
CA PHE A 66 5.47 11.92 -1.79
C PHE A 66 6.29 13.09 -2.33
N HIS A 67 6.04 13.45 -3.59
CA HIS A 67 6.56 14.68 -4.16
C HIS A 67 5.73 15.89 -3.68
N ALA A 68 6.37 17.03 -3.51
CA ALA A 68 5.70 18.24 -3.00
C ALA A 68 4.51 18.67 -3.86
N ASP A 69 4.63 18.56 -5.18
CA ASP A 69 3.55 18.93 -6.10
C ASP A 69 2.30 18.07 -5.89
N PHE A 70 2.49 16.77 -5.61
CA PHE A 70 1.38 15.87 -5.30
C PHE A 70 0.71 16.28 -3.98
N LEU A 71 1.48 16.51 -2.92
CA LEU A 71 0.94 16.91 -1.61
C LEU A 71 0.13 18.20 -1.68
N ASN A 72 0.56 19.15 -2.51
CA ASN A 72 -0.16 20.42 -2.70
C ASN A 72 -1.47 20.25 -3.49
N GLN A 73 -1.59 19.21 -4.31
CA GLN A 73 -2.77 18.95 -5.16
C GLN A 73 -3.75 17.94 -4.55
N ASP A 74 -3.34 17.21 -3.51
CA ASP A 74 -4.18 16.21 -2.87
C ASP A 74 -5.30 16.87 -2.04
N THR A 75 -6.50 16.85 -2.60
CA THR A 75 -7.68 17.50 -1.99
C THR A 75 -8.08 16.89 -0.64
N ALA A 76 -7.85 15.58 -0.46
CA ALA A 76 -8.16 14.90 0.79
C ALA A 76 -7.21 15.33 1.93
N LEU A 77 -5.91 15.43 1.63
CA LEU A 77 -4.92 15.97 2.57
C LEU A 77 -5.18 17.44 2.88
N GLN A 78 -5.47 18.26 1.85
CA GLN A 78 -5.80 19.66 2.05
C GLN A 78 -7.06 19.82 2.91
N GLY A 79 -8.08 18.97 2.71
CA GLY A 79 -9.27 18.94 3.55
C GLY A 79 -8.97 18.64 5.01
N ALA A 80 -8.04 17.71 5.28
CA ALA A 80 -7.61 17.40 6.64
C ALA A 80 -6.91 18.58 7.31
N PHE A 81 -6.03 19.28 6.61
CA PHE A 81 -5.30 20.44 7.14
C PHE A 81 -6.18 21.66 7.33
N ASN A 82 -7.15 21.88 6.45
CA ASN A 82 -8.07 23.02 6.52
C ASN A 82 -9.28 22.75 7.44
N GLY A 83 -9.37 21.57 8.06
CA GLY A 83 -10.47 21.20 8.94
C GLY A 83 -11.82 20.96 8.22
N THR A 84 -11.78 20.79 6.88
CA THR A 84 -12.98 20.50 6.07
C THR A 84 -13.21 19.00 5.86
N SER A 85 -12.29 18.16 6.35
CA SER A 85 -12.42 16.71 6.30
C SER A 85 -13.61 16.25 7.14
N VAL A 86 -14.36 15.28 6.64
CA VAL A 86 -15.46 14.62 7.38
C VAL A 86 -14.97 13.95 8.67
N PHE A 87 -13.69 13.59 8.72
CA PHE A 87 -13.06 12.98 9.89
C PHE A 87 -12.64 13.99 10.96
N GLY A 88 -12.57 15.27 10.64
CA GLY A 88 -12.16 16.34 11.55
C GLY A 88 -13.08 16.55 12.77
N ALA A 89 -14.28 15.94 12.78
CA ALA A 89 -15.19 15.95 13.92
C ALA A 89 -14.94 14.81 14.93
N TYR A 90 -14.02 13.90 14.61
CA TYR A 90 -13.76 12.68 15.39
C TYR A 90 -12.32 12.65 15.91
N ASN A 91 -12.16 12.12 17.10
CA ASN A 91 -10.85 11.74 17.65
C ASN A 91 -10.63 10.26 17.32
N ILE A 92 -9.93 9.99 16.19
CA ILE A 92 -9.62 8.65 15.72
C ILE A 92 -8.39 8.16 16.48
N THR A 93 -8.52 7.02 17.13
CA THR A 93 -7.47 6.41 17.97
C THR A 93 -6.76 5.26 17.26
N ASP A 94 -7.47 4.54 16.39
CA ASP A 94 -6.94 3.38 15.67
C ASP A 94 -7.70 3.16 14.36
N PHE A 95 -7.05 2.50 13.40
CA PHE A 95 -7.66 2.08 12.14
C PHE A 95 -6.88 0.91 11.55
N ASP A 96 -7.57 0.00 10.87
CA ASP A 96 -6.96 -1.07 10.10
C ASP A 96 -6.68 -0.59 8.68
N TYR A 97 -5.44 -0.72 8.23
CA TYR A 97 -5.04 -0.37 6.88
C TYR A 97 -4.63 -1.59 6.07
N VAL A 98 -5.23 -1.79 4.93
CA VAL A 98 -4.95 -2.91 4.03
C VAL A 98 -4.63 -2.39 2.63
N LEU A 99 -3.40 -2.62 2.18
CA LEU A 99 -2.96 -2.33 0.83
C LEU A 99 -2.66 -3.62 0.08
N SER A 100 -3.27 -3.78 -1.09
CA SER A 100 -2.95 -4.87 -2.02
C SER A 100 -2.29 -4.30 -3.27
N VAL A 101 -1.03 -4.69 -3.52
CA VAL A 101 -0.30 -4.30 -4.73
C VAL A 101 -0.54 -5.38 -5.79
N GLU A 102 -1.29 -5.04 -6.84
CA GLU A 102 -1.70 -6.00 -7.87
C GLU A 102 -0.65 -6.16 -8.97
N LYS A 103 -0.05 -5.05 -9.37
CA LYS A 103 0.94 -5.03 -10.44
C LYS A 103 2.01 -3.99 -10.14
N LEU A 104 3.23 -4.47 -10.04
CA LEU A 104 4.42 -3.63 -9.89
C LEU A 104 5.44 -4.06 -10.93
N TRP A 105 5.83 -3.13 -11.80
CA TRP A 105 6.87 -3.36 -12.77
C TRP A 105 7.74 -2.11 -12.91
N ALA A 106 9.03 -2.26 -12.63
CA ALA A 106 10.02 -1.21 -12.82
C ALA A 106 11.37 -1.82 -13.14
N TRP A 107 11.97 -1.40 -14.23
CA TRP A 107 13.35 -1.79 -14.54
C TRP A 107 14.34 -1.05 -13.63
N PRO A 108 15.49 -1.65 -13.33
CA PRO A 108 16.49 -1.01 -12.45
C PRO A 108 17.00 0.36 -12.93
N TRP A 109 16.96 0.57 -14.22
CA TRP A 109 17.42 1.81 -14.88
C TRP A 109 16.29 2.82 -15.16
N ASP A 110 15.03 2.47 -14.88
CA ASP A 110 13.92 3.41 -15.06
C ASP A 110 13.86 4.39 -13.90
N ASP A 111 13.51 5.64 -14.23
CA ASP A 111 13.27 6.71 -13.26
C ASP A 111 11.78 6.93 -12.99
N VAL A 112 10.91 6.20 -13.69
CA VAL A 112 9.46 6.24 -13.54
C VAL A 112 8.94 4.81 -13.42
N ALA A 113 8.04 4.58 -12.47
CA ALA A 113 7.34 3.32 -12.28
C ALA A 113 5.84 3.57 -12.15
N THR A 114 5.04 2.64 -12.67
CA THR A 114 3.58 2.65 -12.50
C THR A 114 3.16 1.35 -11.87
N CYS A 115 2.29 1.44 -10.88
CA CYS A 115 1.73 0.28 -10.20
C CYS A 115 0.22 0.45 -9.97
N THR A 116 -0.47 -0.67 -9.88
CA THR A 116 -1.89 -0.72 -9.51
C THR A 116 -2.00 -1.25 -8.10
N VAL A 117 -2.71 -0.52 -7.27
CA VAL A 117 -2.95 -0.89 -5.87
C VAL A 117 -4.44 -0.83 -5.54
N THR A 118 -4.87 -1.66 -4.60
CA THR A 118 -6.19 -1.57 -3.98
C THR A 118 -6.00 -1.22 -2.51
N GLU A 119 -6.55 -0.08 -2.11
CA GLU A 119 -6.49 0.48 -0.76
C GLU A 119 -7.82 0.25 -0.04
N ARG A 120 -7.78 -0.20 1.21
CA ARG A 120 -8.95 -0.40 2.08
C ARG A 120 -8.63 0.00 3.51
N VAL A 121 -9.65 0.52 4.20
CA VAL A 121 -9.63 0.74 5.66
C VAL A 121 -10.89 0.08 6.23
N PRO A 122 -10.83 -1.22 6.55
CA PRO A 122 -11.99 -2.00 6.98
C PRO A 122 -12.59 -1.51 8.29
N SER A 123 -11.78 -1.00 9.20
CA SER A 123 -12.25 -0.51 10.49
C SER A 123 -11.57 0.80 10.88
N ILE A 124 -12.35 1.68 11.51
CA ILE A 124 -11.87 2.94 12.11
C ILE A 124 -12.46 3.03 13.49
N THR A 125 -11.59 3.20 14.50
CA THR A 125 -11.97 3.30 15.90
C THR A 125 -11.71 4.71 16.42
N GLY A 126 -12.68 5.29 17.09
CA GLY A 126 -12.56 6.64 17.64
C GLY A 126 -13.85 7.10 18.33
N LYS A 127 -13.89 8.38 18.67
CA LYS A 127 -15.05 9.00 19.33
C LYS A 127 -15.27 10.40 18.76
N VAL A 128 -16.52 10.85 18.75
CA VAL A 128 -16.86 12.24 18.43
C VAL A 128 -16.16 13.19 19.39
N LEU A 129 -15.56 14.25 18.88
CA LEU A 129 -14.97 15.31 19.70
C LEU A 129 -16.05 15.96 20.57
N SER A 130 -15.71 16.23 21.84
CA SER A 130 -16.66 16.84 22.81
C SER A 130 -17.26 18.16 22.28
N SER A 131 -16.50 18.92 21.50
CA SER A 131 -16.93 20.18 20.89
C SER A 131 -17.94 20.03 19.74
N ARG A 132 -18.09 18.81 19.20
CA ARG A 132 -18.98 18.50 18.07
C ARG A 132 -20.10 17.52 18.43
N LYS A 133 -20.20 17.19 19.72
CA LYS A 133 -21.21 16.24 20.21
C LYS A 133 -22.61 16.79 20.00
N GLY A 134 -23.44 16.03 19.28
CA GLY A 134 -24.80 16.42 18.89
C GLY A 134 -24.91 17.18 17.57
N GLU A 135 -23.78 17.57 16.93
CA GLU A 135 -23.77 18.20 15.60
C GLU A 135 -23.51 17.17 14.48
N VAL A 136 -22.84 16.06 14.81
CA VAL A 136 -22.48 14.99 13.89
C VAL A 136 -22.95 13.64 14.42
N ASP A 137 -23.04 12.66 13.52
CA ASP A 137 -23.36 11.28 13.86
C ASP A 137 -22.33 10.71 14.84
N GLU A 138 -22.76 9.86 15.78
CA GLU A 138 -21.83 9.13 16.66
C GLU A 138 -21.02 8.07 15.90
N GLN A 139 -21.54 7.60 14.77
CA GLN A 139 -20.86 6.65 13.92
C GLN A 139 -19.85 7.36 13.02
N ILE A 140 -18.59 6.91 13.08
CA ILE A 140 -17.52 7.44 12.23
C ILE A 140 -17.83 7.06 10.78
N PRO A 141 -17.73 8.01 9.83
CA PRO A 141 -17.92 7.71 8.41
C PRO A 141 -16.93 6.64 7.93
N ALA A 142 -17.42 5.69 7.13
CA ALA A 142 -16.57 4.68 6.53
C ALA A 142 -15.58 5.31 5.54
N TRP A 143 -14.35 4.76 5.50
CA TRP A 143 -13.39 5.13 4.47
C TRP A 143 -13.83 4.59 3.12
N GLN A 144 -13.84 5.45 2.13
CA GLN A 144 -14.12 5.02 0.78
C GLN A 144 -12.83 4.43 0.16
N GLY A 145 -12.71 3.12 0.23
CA GLY A 145 -11.60 2.40 -0.41
C GLY A 145 -11.62 2.54 -1.93
N GLY A 146 -10.50 2.25 -2.56
CA GLY A 146 -10.40 2.37 -4.01
C GLY A 146 -9.27 1.58 -4.62
N ARG A 147 -9.41 1.40 -5.93
CA ARG A 147 -8.34 0.93 -6.79
C ARG A 147 -7.68 2.13 -7.43
N TYR A 148 -6.36 2.20 -7.32
CA TYR A 148 -5.58 3.34 -7.78
C TYR A 148 -4.46 2.90 -8.70
N GLU A 149 -4.22 3.71 -9.72
CA GLU A 149 -2.99 3.70 -10.50
C GLU A 149 -2.04 4.72 -9.91
N ILE A 150 -0.91 4.25 -9.40
CA ILE A 150 0.10 5.09 -8.73
C ILE A 150 1.28 5.26 -9.68
N THR A 151 1.68 6.50 -9.85
CA THR A 151 2.91 6.85 -10.59
C THR A 151 3.98 7.28 -9.60
N LEU A 152 5.14 6.63 -9.67
CA LEU A 152 6.32 6.96 -8.87
C LEU A 152 7.41 7.50 -9.78
N LYS A 153 8.22 8.42 -9.23
CA LYS A 153 9.41 8.96 -9.90
C LYS A 153 10.60 8.92 -8.96
N ARG A 154 11.76 8.60 -9.52
CA ARG A 154 13.01 8.66 -8.76
C ARG A 154 13.50 10.11 -8.67
N SER A 155 13.68 10.59 -7.45
CA SER A 155 14.17 11.95 -7.17
C SER A 155 15.26 11.88 -6.10
N GLY A 156 16.46 12.35 -6.42
CA GLY A 156 17.59 12.28 -5.49
C GLY A 156 17.98 10.86 -5.05
N GLY A 157 17.78 9.87 -5.93
CA GLY A 157 18.05 8.45 -5.64
C GLY A 157 16.95 7.71 -4.87
N LYS A 158 15.89 8.40 -4.44
CA LYS A 158 14.75 7.82 -3.73
C LYS A 158 13.51 7.82 -4.62
N TRP A 159 12.69 6.79 -4.50
CA TRP A 159 11.37 6.76 -5.13
C TRP A 159 10.39 7.63 -4.36
N LYS A 160 9.57 8.41 -5.09
CA LYS A 160 8.50 9.22 -4.52
C LYS A 160 7.24 9.10 -5.37
N ILE A 161 6.09 9.09 -4.72
CA ILE A 161 4.78 9.12 -5.38
C ILE A 161 4.56 10.52 -5.94
N VAL A 162 4.31 10.61 -7.24
CA VAL A 162 4.06 11.86 -7.97
C VAL A 162 2.65 11.95 -8.50
N GLY A 163 1.91 10.83 -8.55
CA GLY A 163 0.54 10.79 -9.03
C GLY A 163 -0.22 9.61 -8.47
N MET A 164 -1.51 9.83 -8.23
CA MET A 164 -2.46 8.83 -7.77
C MET A 164 -3.78 9.07 -8.50
N LYS A 165 -4.19 8.11 -9.33
CA LYS A 165 -5.41 8.18 -10.11
C LYS A 165 -6.35 7.06 -9.69
N GLN A 166 -7.52 7.42 -9.18
CA GLN A 166 -8.54 6.42 -8.85
C GLN A 166 -9.11 5.81 -10.14
N THR A 167 -9.06 4.49 -10.22
CA THR A 167 -9.56 3.69 -11.35
C THR A 167 -10.80 2.88 -11.01
N GLY A 168 -11.11 2.75 -9.73
CA GLY A 168 -12.28 2.05 -9.23
C GLY A 168 -12.57 2.39 -7.77
N ILE A 169 -13.79 2.14 -7.35
CA ILE A 169 -14.24 2.24 -5.96
C ILE A 169 -14.26 0.81 -5.41
N TYR A 170 -13.73 0.63 -4.20
CA TYR A 170 -13.90 -0.61 -3.46
C TYR A 170 -14.97 -0.37 -2.37
N ILE A 171 -16.01 -1.18 -2.43
CA ILE A 171 -17.05 -1.20 -1.39
C ILE A 171 -16.77 -2.45 -0.55
N GLU A 172 -16.54 -2.26 0.75
CA GLU A 172 -16.37 -3.36 1.68
C GLU A 172 -17.67 -4.19 1.67
N PRO A 173 -17.61 -5.51 1.44
CA PRO A 173 -18.80 -6.33 1.54
C PRO A 173 -19.30 -6.32 2.98
N ASP A 174 -20.62 -6.25 3.15
CA ASP A 174 -21.23 -6.34 4.47
C ASP A 174 -20.71 -7.58 5.20
N PRO A 175 -20.39 -7.48 6.50
CA PRO A 175 -19.94 -8.62 7.27
C PRO A 175 -20.98 -9.75 7.13
N THR A 176 -20.55 -10.86 6.58
CA THR A 176 -21.41 -12.07 6.50
C THR A 176 -21.92 -12.36 7.91
N PRO A 177 -23.24 -12.40 8.15
CA PRO A 177 -23.77 -12.70 9.48
C PRO A 177 -23.14 -14.02 9.95
N GLU A 178 -22.54 -14.00 11.13
CA GLU A 178 -22.01 -15.22 11.73
C GLU A 178 -23.11 -16.28 11.72
N PRO A 179 -22.81 -17.51 11.30
CA PRO A 179 -23.79 -18.57 11.30
C PRO A 179 -24.34 -18.72 12.72
N THR A 180 -25.63 -18.45 12.89
CA THR A 180 -26.33 -18.64 14.17
C THR A 180 -26.01 -20.04 14.67
N PRO A 181 -25.45 -20.21 15.88
CA PRO A 181 -25.12 -21.54 16.39
C PRO A 181 -26.39 -22.39 16.37
N THR A 182 -26.35 -23.47 15.60
CA THR A 182 -27.45 -24.45 15.55
C THR A 182 -27.72 -24.90 16.98
N PRO A 183 -28.96 -24.77 17.51
CA PRO A 183 -29.28 -25.23 18.85
C PRO A 183 -28.93 -26.70 18.94
N LYS A 184 -28.09 -27.05 19.90
CA LYS A 184 -27.72 -28.42 20.21
C LYS A 184 -29.02 -29.19 20.48
N PRO A 185 -29.28 -30.35 19.85
CA PRO A 185 -30.45 -31.17 20.20
C PRO A 185 -30.44 -31.42 21.70
N GLU A 186 -31.51 -31.03 22.40
CA GLU A 186 -31.72 -31.45 23.78
C GLU A 186 -31.79 -32.96 23.80
N GLU A 187 -30.79 -33.56 24.42
CA GLU A 187 -30.78 -35.00 24.71
C GLU A 187 -31.89 -35.29 25.73
N ASN A 188 -33.04 -35.72 25.19
CA ASN A 188 -34.16 -36.19 26.01
C ASN A 188 -33.71 -37.41 26.84
N LEU A 189 -33.27 -37.14 28.05
CA LEU A 189 -33.17 -38.12 29.12
C LEU A 189 -34.60 -38.33 29.69
N GLU A 190 -35.51 -38.85 28.89
CA GLU A 190 -36.73 -39.43 29.42
C GLU A 190 -36.47 -40.89 29.81
N ALA A 191 -36.42 -41.05 31.10
CA ALA A 191 -37.03 -42.14 31.91
C ALA A 191 -37.06 -43.54 31.29
N MET A 192 -36.29 -44.38 31.86
CA MET A 192 -36.68 -45.80 31.94
C MET A 192 -37.21 -46.09 33.34
N PRO A 193 -38.29 -46.90 33.40
CA PRO A 193 -38.99 -47.26 34.64
C PRO A 193 -38.24 -48.23 35.57
#